data_14b1801f8bdfcf726e24d1dc9761a695
#
_entry.id   14b1801f8bdfcf726e24d1dc9761a695
#
_cell.length_a   1.000
_cell.length_b   1.000
_cell.length_c   1.000
_cell.angle_alpha   90.00
_cell.angle_beta   90.00
_cell.angle_gamma   90.00
#
_symmetry.space_group_name_H-M   'P 1'
#
loop_
_entity.id
_entity.type
_entity.pdbx_description
1 polymer ?
#
loop_
_entity_poly.entity_id
_entity_poly.type
_entity_poly.pdbx_seq_one_letter_code
_entity_poly.pdbx_strand_id
1 'polypeptide(L)'
;MEQKRPVDIFHEALDYLWNGLDLEEKGWKRLKKGDFKKRMKNGLTYHIWFDRSRYNYIDYEIGHGNVEVGFICIIKQGDDWLYSFKIEPTTGGSFFRMLTEDLRLDTGLLDTFLPLIKAHYLDFIDHF
;
A
#
# COMPACT_ATOMS: atom_id res chain seq x y z
N MET A 1 -14.84 22.86 5.84
CA MET A 1 -14.24 21.51 5.89
C MET A 1 -13.92 21.06 4.47
N GLU A 2 -12.68 20.66 4.24
CA GLU A 2 -12.26 20.19 2.92
C GLU A 2 -12.86 18.81 2.62
N GLN A 3 -13.49 18.68 1.46
CA GLN A 3 -14.03 17.41 1.01
C GLN A 3 -12.98 16.68 0.19
N LYS A 4 -12.49 15.56 0.72
CA LYS A 4 -11.47 14.76 0.06
C LYS A 4 -12.06 13.89 -1.04
N ARG A 5 -11.30 13.73 -2.11
CA ARG A 5 -11.63 12.80 -3.20
C ARG A 5 -11.05 11.42 -2.88
N PRO A 6 -11.53 10.35 -3.54
CA PRO A 6 -10.92 9.02 -3.38
C PRO A 6 -9.40 9.01 -3.58
N VAL A 7 -8.88 9.78 -4.54
CA VAL A 7 -7.44 9.85 -4.79
C VAL A 7 -6.69 10.47 -3.61
N ASP A 8 -7.30 11.40 -2.90
CA ASP A 8 -6.70 12.01 -1.71
C ASP A 8 -6.55 10.99 -0.58
N ILE A 9 -7.57 10.16 -0.37
CA ILE A 9 -7.54 9.07 0.61
C ILE A 9 -6.47 8.05 0.23
N PHE A 10 -6.35 7.73 -1.06
CA PHE A 10 -5.31 6.83 -1.56
C PHE A 10 -3.91 7.37 -1.22
N HIS A 11 -3.66 8.65 -1.49
CA HIS A 11 -2.35 9.24 -1.17
C HIS A 11 -2.09 9.31 0.34
N GLU A 12 -3.10 9.57 1.15
CA GLU A 12 -2.95 9.51 2.60
C GLU A 12 -2.58 8.10 3.08
N ALA A 13 -3.18 7.07 2.48
CA ALA A 13 -2.83 5.68 2.79
C ALA A 13 -1.38 5.38 2.44
N LEU A 14 -0.91 5.84 1.27
CA LEU A 14 0.49 5.67 0.87
C LEU A 14 1.44 6.39 1.83
N ASP A 15 1.11 7.62 2.22
CA ASP A 15 1.91 8.37 3.19
C ASP A 15 2.00 7.63 4.53
N TYR A 16 0.89 7.09 4.98
CA TYR A 16 0.83 6.35 6.23
C TYR A 16 1.70 5.10 6.21
N LEU A 17 1.62 4.32 5.13
CA LEU A 17 2.44 3.12 4.97
C LEU A 17 3.91 3.46 4.80
N TRP A 18 4.23 4.46 4.00
CA TRP A 18 5.60 4.91 3.77
C TRP A 18 6.29 5.28 5.08
N ASN A 19 5.63 6.09 5.89
CA ASN A 19 6.16 6.54 7.17
C ASN A 19 6.18 5.40 8.21
N GLY A 20 5.12 4.61 8.26
CA GLY A 20 5.01 3.52 9.23
C GLY A 20 5.99 2.37 9.01
N LEU A 21 6.45 2.18 7.78
CA LEU A 21 7.43 1.15 7.44
C LEU A 21 8.87 1.67 7.47
N ASP A 22 9.09 2.96 7.71
CA ASP A 22 10.41 3.61 7.74
C ASP A 22 11.22 3.37 6.45
N LEU A 23 10.53 3.38 5.32
CA LEU A 23 11.14 2.99 4.05
C LEU A 23 12.21 3.96 3.56
N GLU A 24 12.05 5.25 3.82
CA GLU A 24 13.04 6.25 3.44
C GLU A 24 14.40 5.96 4.08
N GLU A 25 14.41 5.62 5.36
CA GLU A 25 15.64 5.29 6.10
C GLU A 25 16.26 3.99 5.60
N LYS A 26 15.43 3.08 5.05
CA LYS A 26 15.89 1.80 4.51
C LYS A 26 16.37 1.89 3.07
N GLY A 27 16.39 3.08 2.48
CA GLY A 27 16.89 3.30 1.13
C GLY A 27 15.87 3.08 0.01
N TRP A 28 14.59 2.98 0.37
CA TRP A 28 13.51 2.90 -0.62
C TRP A 28 13.23 4.26 -1.25
N LYS A 29 12.68 4.24 -2.45
CA LYS A 29 12.21 5.44 -3.15
C LYS A 29 10.72 5.33 -3.42
N ARG A 30 10.06 6.47 -3.35
CA ARG A 30 8.65 6.58 -3.69
C ARG A 30 8.54 7.13 -5.11
N LEU A 31 7.88 6.39 -5.99
CA LEU A 31 7.71 6.79 -7.37
C LEU A 31 6.54 7.76 -7.53
N LYS A 32 6.51 8.52 -8.63
CA LYS A 32 5.45 9.51 -8.90
C LYS A 32 4.06 8.91 -8.89
N LYS A 33 3.92 7.67 -9.36
CA LYS A 33 2.64 6.95 -9.39
C LYS A 33 2.21 6.44 -8.01
N GLY A 34 3.08 6.51 -7.02
CA GLY A 34 2.82 6.08 -5.66
C GLY A 34 3.52 4.79 -5.26
N ASP A 35 3.95 3.96 -6.20
CA ASP A 35 4.63 2.71 -5.88
C ASP A 35 5.94 2.95 -5.13
N PHE A 36 6.32 2.00 -4.29
CA PHE A 36 7.57 2.03 -3.54
C PHE A 36 8.58 1.07 -4.18
N LYS A 37 9.83 1.50 -4.27
CA LYS A 37 10.88 0.72 -4.94
C LYS A 37 12.21 0.83 -4.23
N LYS A 38 12.93 -0.29 -4.15
CA LYS A 38 14.33 -0.31 -3.71
C LYS A 38 15.17 -1.11 -4.71
N ARG A 39 16.23 -0.49 -5.21
CA ARG A 39 17.17 -1.15 -6.13
C ARG A 39 18.39 -1.63 -5.34
N MET A 40 18.77 -2.89 -5.56
CA MET A 40 19.94 -3.49 -4.95
C MET A 40 21.08 -3.57 -5.95
N LYS A 41 22.33 -3.63 -5.43
CA LYS A 41 23.55 -3.67 -6.27
C LYS A 41 23.67 -4.95 -7.09
N ASN A 42 23.05 -6.04 -6.64
CA ASN A 42 23.10 -7.36 -7.31
C ASN A 42 22.08 -7.50 -8.46
N GLY A 43 21.44 -6.43 -8.86
CA GLY A 43 20.43 -6.44 -9.92
C GLY A 43 19.03 -6.73 -9.47
N LEU A 44 18.84 -7.04 -8.19
CA LEU A 44 17.50 -7.23 -7.62
C LEU A 44 16.81 -5.90 -7.41
N THR A 45 15.49 -5.89 -7.59
CA THR A 45 14.64 -4.76 -7.23
C THR A 45 13.48 -5.23 -6.38
N TYR A 46 13.19 -4.46 -5.34
CA TYR A 46 12.07 -4.70 -4.45
C TYR A 46 10.99 -3.67 -4.73
N HIS A 47 9.74 -4.11 -4.79
CA HIS A 47 8.62 -3.23 -5.08
C HIS A 47 7.45 -3.50 -4.14
N ILE A 48 6.76 -2.44 -3.77
CA ILE A 48 5.41 -2.52 -3.24
C ILE A 48 4.54 -1.76 -4.24
N TRP A 49 3.73 -2.48 -4.98
CA TRP A 49 2.83 -1.92 -5.99
C TRP A 49 1.45 -1.74 -5.41
N PHE A 50 0.83 -0.63 -5.75
CA PHE A 50 -0.51 -0.29 -5.29
C PHE A 50 -1.45 -0.18 -6.47
N ASP A 51 -2.69 -0.59 -6.25
CA ASP A 51 -3.74 -0.52 -7.24
C ASP A 51 -5.00 0.08 -6.61
N ARG A 52 -5.76 0.82 -7.40
CA ARG A 52 -7.00 1.46 -6.96
C ARG A 52 -8.16 0.89 -7.74
N SER A 53 -9.28 0.64 -7.05
CA SER A 53 -10.50 0.30 -7.77
C SER A 53 -10.96 1.50 -8.59
N ARG A 54 -11.37 1.24 -9.84
CA ARG A 54 -11.97 2.26 -10.71
C ARG A 54 -13.34 2.71 -10.23
N TYR A 55 -13.93 1.97 -9.30
CA TYR A 55 -15.27 2.23 -8.79
C TYR A 55 -15.24 3.00 -7.46
N ASN A 56 -14.10 3.51 -7.06
CA ASN A 56 -13.99 4.31 -5.84
C ASN A 56 -14.79 5.61 -5.97
N TYR A 57 -15.50 5.96 -4.89
CA TYR A 57 -16.30 7.18 -4.84
C TYR A 57 -16.48 7.63 -3.40
N ILE A 58 -16.74 8.93 -3.22
CA ILE A 58 -17.17 9.49 -1.94
C ILE A 58 -18.32 10.45 -2.24
N ASP A 59 -19.48 10.22 -1.62
CA ASP A 59 -20.63 11.08 -1.74
C ASP A 59 -20.93 11.69 -0.37
N TYR A 60 -20.55 12.94 -0.19
CA TYR A 60 -20.71 13.64 1.08
C TYR A 60 -22.15 14.05 1.37
N GLU A 61 -22.99 14.16 0.35
CA GLU A 61 -24.41 14.50 0.54
C GLU A 61 -25.17 13.37 1.22
N ILE A 62 -24.95 12.14 0.79
CA ILE A 62 -25.58 10.96 1.38
C ILE A 62 -24.74 10.33 2.50
N GLY A 63 -23.53 10.83 2.72
CA GLY A 63 -22.65 10.33 3.77
C GLY A 63 -22.15 8.92 3.52
N HIS A 64 -21.91 8.54 2.27
CA HIS A 64 -21.47 7.21 1.89
C HIS A 64 -20.31 7.26 0.90
N GLY A 65 -19.43 6.29 0.99
CA GLY A 65 -18.32 6.18 0.05
C GLY A 65 -17.64 4.84 0.15
N ASN A 66 -16.84 4.52 -0.86
CA ASN A 66 -16.02 3.33 -0.88
C ASN A 66 -14.71 3.65 -1.58
N VAL A 67 -13.60 3.49 -0.86
CA VAL A 67 -12.25 3.65 -1.40
C VAL A 67 -11.51 2.35 -1.17
N GLU A 68 -11.30 1.60 -2.23
CA GLU A 68 -10.64 0.31 -2.19
C GLU A 68 -9.25 0.41 -2.81
N VAL A 69 -8.25 -0.13 -2.11
CA VAL A 69 -6.86 -0.15 -2.52
C VAL A 69 -6.33 -1.57 -2.33
N GLY A 70 -5.61 -2.04 -3.32
CA GLY A 70 -4.87 -3.29 -3.23
C GLY A 70 -3.38 -3.02 -3.26
N PHE A 71 -2.58 -3.96 -2.77
CA PHE A 71 -1.13 -3.87 -2.90
C PHE A 71 -0.52 -5.27 -2.98
N ILE A 72 0.66 -5.33 -3.59
CA ILE A 72 1.44 -6.56 -3.71
C ILE A 72 2.92 -6.22 -3.51
N CYS A 73 3.61 -7.06 -2.75
CA CYS A 73 5.04 -6.95 -2.50
C CYS A 73 5.77 -7.89 -3.45
N ILE A 74 6.79 -7.41 -4.16
CA ILE A 74 7.40 -8.14 -5.26
C ILE A 74 8.91 -8.07 -5.15
N ILE A 75 9.57 -9.16 -5.53
CA ILE A 75 11.02 -9.21 -5.77
C ILE A 75 11.22 -9.53 -7.24
N LYS A 76 11.95 -8.67 -7.95
CA LYS A 76 12.27 -8.84 -9.37
C LYS A 76 13.77 -8.90 -9.60
N GLN A 77 14.16 -9.61 -10.65
CA GLN A 77 15.50 -9.53 -11.23
C GLN A 77 15.35 -9.20 -12.71
N GLY A 78 15.73 -7.97 -13.11
CA GLY A 78 15.39 -7.46 -14.43
C GLY A 78 13.88 -7.44 -14.62
N ASP A 79 13.40 -8.11 -15.67
CA ASP A 79 11.96 -8.23 -15.95
C ASP A 79 11.34 -9.48 -15.33
N ASP A 80 12.14 -10.33 -14.70
CA ASP A 80 11.67 -11.59 -14.11
C ASP A 80 11.16 -11.38 -12.69
N TRP A 81 9.94 -11.86 -12.43
CA TRP A 81 9.38 -11.89 -11.09
C TRP A 81 9.87 -13.13 -10.37
N LEU A 82 10.68 -12.97 -9.34
CA LEU A 82 11.15 -14.09 -8.53
C LEU A 82 10.13 -14.48 -7.47
N TYR A 83 9.56 -13.50 -6.78
CA TYR A 83 8.57 -13.71 -5.71
C TYR A 83 7.52 -12.64 -5.75
N SER A 84 6.30 -13.02 -5.40
CA SER A 84 5.21 -12.08 -5.13
C SER A 84 4.50 -12.49 -3.84
N PHE A 85 4.25 -11.52 -2.99
CA PHE A 85 3.65 -11.73 -1.68
C PHE A 85 2.36 -10.92 -1.59
N LYS A 86 1.25 -11.59 -1.37
CA LYS A 86 0.01 -10.94 -1.02
C LYS A 86 -0.11 -10.96 0.50
N ILE A 87 -0.26 -9.80 1.09
CA ILE A 87 -0.37 -9.67 2.53
C ILE A 87 -1.82 -9.34 2.83
N GLU A 88 -2.54 -10.33 3.32
CA GLU A 88 -3.97 -10.20 3.59
C GLU A 88 -4.22 -10.52 5.06
N PRO A 89 -4.71 -9.54 5.85
CA PRO A 89 -5.04 -9.81 7.24
C PRO A 89 -6.33 -10.59 7.40
N THR A 90 -7.12 -10.67 6.32
CA THR A 90 -8.39 -11.41 6.29
C THR A 90 -8.48 -12.21 5.00
N THR A 91 -9.34 -13.21 5.00
CA THR A 91 -9.64 -14.01 3.80
C THR A 91 -10.53 -13.23 2.84
N GLY A 92 -10.03 -12.13 2.32
CA GLY A 92 -10.79 -11.28 1.41
C GLY A 92 -10.17 -11.19 0.04
N GLY A 93 -10.74 -10.43 -0.82
CA GLY A 93 -10.24 -10.20 -2.16
C GLY A 93 -8.95 -9.39 -2.21
N SER A 94 -8.56 -8.99 -3.42
CA SER A 94 -7.32 -8.26 -3.68
C SER A 94 -7.36 -6.81 -3.21
N PHE A 95 -8.53 -6.28 -2.90
CA PHE A 95 -8.73 -4.88 -2.52
C PHE A 95 -9.26 -4.77 -1.10
N PHE A 96 -8.80 -3.74 -0.38
CA PHE A 96 -9.20 -3.46 0.98
C PHE A 96 -9.87 -2.09 1.04
N ARG A 97 -10.95 -1.99 1.77
CA ARG A 97 -11.63 -0.72 2.00
C ARG A 97 -10.81 0.13 2.96
N MET A 98 -10.34 1.29 2.47
CA MET A 98 -9.49 2.21 3.24
C MET A 98 -10.26 3.36 3.89
N LEU A 99 -11.59 3.30 3.89
CA LEU A 99 -12.44 4.39 4.33
C LEU A 99 -13.29 3.96 5.52
N THR A 100 -13.30 4.78 6.58
CA THR A 100 -14.19 4.60 7.73
C THR A 100 -15.61 5.03 7.39
N GLU A 101 -16.56 4.75 8.27
CA GLU A 101 -17.95 5.21 8.13
C GLU A 101 -18.04 6.74 8.15
N ASP A 102 -17.09 7.41 8.81
CA ASP A 102 -17.00 8.87 8.85
C ASP A 102 -16.32 9.46 7.62
N LEU A 103 -16.09 8.67 6.58
CA LEU A 103 -15.46 9.09 5.32
C LEU A 103 -14.03 9.61 5.52
N ARG A 104 -13.27 8.96 6.40
CA ARG A 104 -11.87 9.24 6.68
C ARG A 104 -11.02 8.02 6.38
N LEU A 105 -9.70 8.23 6.22
CA LEU A 105 -8.76 7.12 6.08
C LEU A 105 -8.85 6.20 7.30
N ASP A 106 -8.97 4.90 7.04
CA ASP A 106 -9.00 3.88 8.09
C ASP A 106 -7.58 3.52 8.54
N THR A 107 -7.02 4.31 9.45
CA THR A 107 -5.67 4.07 9.99
C THR A 107 -5.60 2.80 10.82
N GLY A 108 -6.71 2.39 11.45
CA GLY A 108 -6.76 1.13 12.19
C GLY A 108 -6.50 -0.08 11.29
N LEU A 109 -7.05 -0.07 10.08
CA LEU A 109 -6.77 -1.11 9.10
C LEU A 109 -5.30 -1.10 8.68
N LEU A 110 -4.76 0.08 8.38
CA LEU A 110 -3.36 0.21 7.98
C LEU A 110 -2.41 -0.24 9.10
N ASP A 111 -2.77 0.01 10.37
CA ASP A 111 -2.00 -0.47 11.51
C ASP A 111 -1.95 -2.00 11.58
N THR A 112 -2.94 -2.70 11.03
CA THR A 112 -2.88 -4.17 10.95
C THR A 112 -1.95 -4.63 9.82
N PHE A 113 -1.81 -3.86 8.76
CA PHE A 113 -0.91 -4.19 7.65
C PHE A 113 0.57 -3.98 7.99
N LEU A 114 0.89 -2.95 8.76
CA LEU A 114 2.28 -2.59 9.02
C LEU A 114 3.12 -3.76 9.58
N PRO A 115 2.70 -4.45 10.66
CA PRO A 115 3.47 -5.59 11.15
C PRO A 115 3.50 -6.76 10.18
N LEU A 116 2.46 -6.96 9.40
CA LEU A 116 2.42 -8.04 8.42
C LEU A 116 3.41 -7.81 7.28
N ILE A 117 3.48 -6.59 6.76
CA ILE A 117 4.46 -6.23 5.73
C ILE A 117 5.88 -6.38 6.28
N LYS A 118 6.12 -5.91 7.50
CA LYS A 118 7.44 -6.04 8.15
C LYS A 118 7.84 -7.49 8.31
N ALA A 119 6.96 -8.34 8.85
CA ALA A 119 7.29 -9.73 9.15
C ALA A 119 7.39 -10.60 7.89
N HIS A 120 6.47 -10.42 6.94
CA HIS A 120 6.35 -11.33 5.80
C HIS A 120 7.12 -10.88 4.56
N TYR A 121 7.45 -9.61 4.46
CA TYR A 121 8.16 -9.09 3.30
C TYR A 121 9.50 -8.43 3.65
N LEU A 122 9.50 -7.40 4.48
CA LEU A 122 10.74 -6.66 4.78
C LEU A 122 11.77 -7.54 5.49
N ASP A 123 11.36 -8.34 6.46
CA ASP A 123 12.28 -9.27 7.13
C ASP A 123 12.77 -10.35 6.16
N PHE A 124 11.91 -10.81 5.26
CA PHE A 124 12.31 -11.78 4.24
C PHE A 124 13.40 -11.22 3.33
N ILE A 125 13.21 -10.01 2.79
CA ILE A 125 14.20 -9.43 1.87
C ILE A 125 15.52 -9.05 2.56
N ASP A 126 15.50 -8.77 3.86
CA ASP A 126 16.73 -8.50 4.62
C ASP A 126 17.63 -9.74 4.71
N HIS A 127 17.04 -10.94 4.59
CA HIS A 127 17.77 -12.22 4.61
C HIS A 127 17.85 -12.89 3.23
N PHE A 128 17.36 -12.22 2.22
CA PHE A 128 17.37 -12.73 0.85
C PHE A 128 18.70 -12.41 0.16
#